data_5fdbe21a9167685a561aae58d8fc2006
#
_entry.id   5fdbe21a9167685a561aae58d8fc2006
#
_cell.length_a   1.000
_cell.length_b   1.000
_cell.length_c   1.000
_cell.angle_alpha   90.00
_cell.angle_beta   90.00
_cell.angle_gamma   90.00
#
_symmetry.space_group_name_H-M   'P 1'
#
loop_
_entity.id
_entity.type
_entity.pdbx_description
1 polymer ?
#
loop_
_entity_poly.entity_id
_entity_poly.type
_entity_poly.pdbx_seq_one_letter_code
_entity_poly.pdbx_strand_id
1 'polypeptide(L)'
;MSAEPIFSLLIEHCDACARWVHPATGRCDECGAALVPRPVSGRGTVFTYTVNHHRYHPDIPTPYVIALVELSEQAGLRVAANIVDCEPDSVTCGMPVAIRPERGTGGAPLFXPAGR
;
A
#
# COMPACT_ATOMS: atom_id res chain seq x y z
N MET A 1 6.69 -22.96 15.42
CA MET A 1 5.75 -22.71 14.39
C MET A 1 5.77 -21.23 14.01
N SER A 2 5.60 -20.96 12.83
CA SER A 2 5.72 -19.62 12.37
C SER A 2 4.52 -18.79 12.77
N ALA A 3 4.75 -17.54 13.07
CA ALA A 3 3.67 -16.65 13.39
C ALA A 3 2.92 -16.29 12.13
N GLU A 4 1.61 -16.36 12.20
CA GLU A 4 0.80 -15.91 11.10
C GLU A 4 0.85 -14.40 11.04
N PRO A 5 0.93 -13.83 9.86
CA PRO A 5 0.83 -12.38 9.79
C PRO A 5 -0.55 -11.94 10.23
N ILE A 6 -0.57 -10.90 11.01
CA ILE A 6 -1.84 -10.36 11.47
C ILE A 6 -2.61 -9.76 10.31
N PHE A 7 -1.90 -9.15 9.38
CA PHE A 7 -2.50 -8.49 8.26
C PHE A 7 -1.62 -8.70 7.03
N SER A 8 -2.25 -9.14 5.97
CA SER A 8 -1.60 -9.24 4.67
C SER A 8 -2.34 -8.34 3.70
N LEU A 9 -1.58 -7.63 2.89
CA LEU A 9 -2.19 -6.78 1.88
C LEU A 9 -2.55 -7.65 0.70
N LEU A 10 -3.83 -7.66 0.36
CA LEU A 10 -4.35 -8.45 -0.74
C LEU A 10 -4.66 -7.53 -1.91
N ILE A 11 -4.17 -7.88 -3.07
CA ILE A 11 -4.43 -7.15 -4.30
C ILE A 11 -5.04 -8.11 -5.29
N GLU A 12 -5.98 -7.64 -6.08
CA GLU A 12 -6.61 -8.48 -7.09
C GLU A 12 -5.59 -8.88 -8.14
N HIS A 13 -5.65 -10.12 -8.53
CA HIS A 13 -4.68 -10.70 -9.45
C HIS A 13 -5.40 -11.52 -10.51
N CYS A 14 -4.98 -11.37 -11.75
CA CYS A 14 -5.45 -12.20 -12.83
C CYS A 14 -4.48 -13.36 -12.99
N ASP A 15 -4.92 -14.56 -12.61
CA ASP A 15 -4.03 -15.71 -12.69
C ASP A 15 -3.76 -16.12 -14.14
N ALA A 16 -4.68 -15.82 -15.05
CA ALA A 16 -4.47 -16.16 -16.44
C ALA A 16 -3.41 -15.31 -17.10
N CYS A 17 -3.36 -14.03 -16.75
CA CYS A 17 -2.40 -13.09 -17.34
C CYS A 17 -1.19 -12.89 -16.45
N ALA A 18 -1.21 -13.37 -15.22
CA ALA A 18 -0.17 -13.13 -14.25
C ALA A 18 0.02 -11.63 -14.01
N ARG A 19 -1.07 -10.89 -13.89
CA ARG A 19 -0.99 -9.46 -13.64
C ARG A 19 -1.81 -9.05 -12.43
N TRP A 20 -1.35 -8.01 -11.77
CA TRP A 20 -2.05 -7.42 -10.64
C TRP A 20 -2.93 -6.28 -11.13
N VAL A 21 -4.10 -6.16 -10.54
CA VAL A 21 -5.07 -5.12 -10.92
C VAL A 21 -5.50 -4.39 -9.67
N HIS A 22 -5.30 -3.09 -9.65
CA HIS A 22 -5.72 -2.26 -8.53
C HIS A 22 -6.05 -0.86 -9.05
N PRO A 23 -7.17 -0.32 -8.68
CA PRO A 23 -8.21 -0.88 -7.82
C PRO A 23 -8.94 -2.05 -8.48
N ALA A 24 -9.58 -2.84 -7.63
CA ALA A 24 -10.24 -4.05 -8.10
C ALA A 24 -11.43 -3.71 -8.99
N THR A 25 -11.50 -4.37 -10.11
CA THR A 25 -12.61 -4.18 -11.04
C THR A 25 -13.45 -5.44 -11.21
N GLY A 26 -13.03 -6.53 -10.56
CA GLY A 26 -13.73 -7.80 -10.65
C GLY A 26 -13.30 -8.67 -11.81
N ARG A 27 -12.86 -8.09 -12.88
CA ARG A 27 -12.41 -8.82 -14.05
C ARG A 27 -11.19 -8.16 -14.64
N CYS A 28 -10.35 -8.99 -15.24
CA CYS A 28 -9.17 -8.49 -15.93
C CYS A 28 -9.58 -7.78 -17.20
N ASP A 29 -9.11 -6.57 -17.41
CA ASP A 29 -9.45 -5.85 -18.63
C ASP A 29 -8.62 -6.28 -19.81
N GLU A 30 -7.63 -7.15 -19.62
CA GLU A 30 -6.89 -7.71 -20.74
C GLU A 30 -7.55 -8.96 -21.29
N CYS A 31 -7.98 -9.87 -20.40
CA CYS A 31 -8.51 -11.15 -20.86
C CYS A 31 -9.92 -11.45 -20.38
N GLY A 32 -10.46 -10.64 -19.49
CA GLY A 32 -11.81 -10.84 -19.00
C GLY A 32 -11.96 -11.89 -17.91
N ALA A 33 -10.89 -12.51 -17.49
CA ALA A 33 -10.98 -13.52 -16.44
C ALA A 33 -11.33 -12.88 -15.11
N ALA A 34 -11.95 -13.65 -14.23
CA ALA A 34 -12.25 -13.17 -12.89
C ALA A 34 -10.96 -12.95 -12.12
N LEU A 35 -10.92 -11.90 -11.33
CA LEU A 35 -9.77 -11.60 -10.50
C LEU A 35 -9.91 -12.27 -9.15
N VAL A 36 -8.79 -12.69 -8.58
CA VAL A 36 -8.77 -13.27 -7.25
C VAL A 36 -7.82 -12.47 -6.36
N PRO A 37 -8.16 -12.25 -5.10
CA PRO A 37 -7.23 -11.54 -4.21
C PRO A 37 -6.06 -12.44 -3.85
N ARG A 38 -4.87 -11.87 -3.92
CA ARG A 38 -3.66 -12.59 -3.58
C ARG A 38 -2.76 -11.69 -2.74
N PRO A 39 -2.01 -12.26 -1.82
CA PRO A 39 -1.13 -11.43 -1.00
C PRO A 39 0.08 -10.93 -1.78
N VAL A 40 0.48 -9.71 -1.48
CA VAL A 40 1.70 -9.14 -2.01
C VAL A 40 2.73 -9.09 -0.90
N SER A 41 3.98 -8.85 -1.27
CA SER A 41 5.05 -8.84 -0.29
C SER A 41 4.93 -7.70 0.71
N GLY A 42 4.26 -6.64 0.33
CA GLY A 42 4.18 -5.46 1.16
C GLY A 42 5.36 -4.53 1.01
N ARG A 43 6.21 -4.76 0.06
CA ARG A 43 7.35 -3.88 -0.20
C ARG A 43 7.09 -3.02 -1.40
N GLY A 44 7.57 -1.80 -1.36
CA GLY A 44 7.40 -0.89 -2.47
C GLY A 44 8.20 0.36 -2.26
N THR A 45 7.90 1.35 -3.08
CA THR A 45 8.52 2.66 -2.99
C THR A 45 7.45 3.73 -3.04
N VAL A 46 7.75 4.88 -2.47
CA VAL A 46 6.83 6.01 -2.52
C VAL A 46 6.85 6.57 -3.94
N PHE A 47 5.70 6.49 -4.61
CA PHE A 47 5.59 7.08 -5.94
C PHE A 47 5.37 8.57 -5.85
N THR A 48 4.42 8.96 -5.01
CA THR A 48 4.17 10.38 -4.73
C THR A 48 3.52 10.46 -3.36
N TYR A 49 3.51 11.64 -2.78
CA TYR A 49 2.96 11.81 -1.45
C TYR A 49 2.54 13.25 -1.22
N THR A 50 1.75 13.43 -0.19
CA THR A 50 1.43 14.76 0.31
C THR A 50 1.38 14.70 1.82
N VAL A 51 1.68 15.80 2.46
CA VAL A 51 1.62 15.91 3.91
C VAL A 51 0.36 16.68 4.25
N ASN A 52 -0.52 16.06 5.00
CA ASN A 52 -1.79 16.65 5.36
C ASN A 52 -1.69 17.27 6.75
N HIS A 53 -1.94 18.55 6.84
CA HIS A 53 -1.90 19.27 8.10
C HIS A 53 -3.27 19.48 8.71
N HIS A 54 -4.33 19.13 7.99
CA HIS A 54 -5.68 19.23 8.51
C HIS A 54 -6.08 17.98 9.22
N ARG A 55 -6.76 18.12 10.33
CA ARG A 55 -7.25 16.98 11.07
C ARG A 55 -8.64 16.63 10.54
N TYR A 56 -8.72 15.62 9.70
CA TYR A 56 -10.00 15.12 9.24
C TYR A 56 -10.70 14.25 10.24
N HIS A 57 -9.94 13.56 11.06
CA HIS A 57 -10.47 12.58 11.97
C HIS A 57 -9.76 12.76 13.31
N PRO A 58 -10.49 12.76 14.43
CA PRO A 58 -9.82 13.03 15.71
C PRO A 58 -8.81 11.96 16.10
N ASP A 59 -8.90 10.76 15.55
CA ASP A 59 -7.97 9.70 15.88
C ASP A 59 -6.70 9.74 15.05
N ILE A 60 -6.60 10.62 14.07
CA ILE A 60 -5.42 10.68 13.21
C ILE A 60 -4.60 11.89 13.64
N PRO A 61 -3.39 11.66 14.17
CA PRO A 61 -2.54 12.80 14.51
C PRO A 61 -2.06 13.50 13.27
N THR A 62 -1.96 14.82 13.37
CA THR A 62 -1.47 15.62 12.26
C THR A 62 -0.13 16.24 12.66
N PRO A 63 0.72 16.52 11.68
CA PRO A 63 0.55 16.20 10.26
C PRO A 63 0.74 14.71 9.97
N TYR A 64 0.13 14.24 8.91
CA TYR A 64 0.34 12.87 8.50
C TYR A 64 0.53 12.81 6.98
N VAL A 65 1.10 11.70 6.52
CA VAL A 65 1.49 11.57 5.12
C VAL A 65 0.52 10.63 4.42
N ILE A 66 -0.01 11.08 3.30
CA ILE A 66 -0.80 10.26 2.39
C ILE A 66 0.07 10.05 1.17
N ALA A 67 0.28 8.78 0.79
CA ALA A 67 1.19 8.47 -0.29
C ALA A 67 0.55 7.47 -1.23
N LEU A 68 1.01 7.49 -2.47
CA LEU A 68 0.80 6.39 -3.39
C LEU A 68 2.08 5.56 -3.37
N VAL A 69 1.94 4.31 -2.98
CA VAL A 69 3.08 3.39 -2.88
C VAL A 69 3.01 2.47 -4.07
N GLU A 70 4.10 2.43 -4.84
CA GLU A 70 4.18 1.51 -5.97
C GLU A 70 4.78 0.21 -5.45
N LEU A 71 3.99 -0.84 -5.54
CA LEU A 71 4.38 -2.14 -5.02
C LEU A 71 5.40 -2.79 -5.93
N SER A 72 6.32 -3.54 -5.33
CA SER A 72 7.42 -4.13 -6.08
C SER A 72 6.99 -5.24 -7.01
N GLU A 73 5.79 -5.77 -6.84
CA GLU A 73 5.31 -6.86 -7.66
C GLU A 73 5.13 -6.48 -9.12
N GLN A 74 4.84 -5.22 -9.39
CA GLN A 74 4.50 -4.86 -10.77
C GLN A 74 4.66 -3.36 -10.95
N ALA A 75 5.27 -2.96 -12.03
CA ALA A 75 5.37 -1.54 -12.34
C ALA A 75 3.98 -0.96 -12.57
N GLY A 76 3.75 0.20 -11.99
CA GLY A 76 2.45 0.85 -12.08
C GLY A 76 1.42 0.37 -11.10
N LEU A 77 1.73 -0.62 -10.27
CA LEU A 77 0.79 -1.11 -9.27
C LEU A 77 0.91 -0.24 -8.03
N ARG A 78 -0.01 0.67 -7.85
CA ARG A 78 0.07 1.69 -6.81
C ARG A 78 -1.12 1.61 -5.89
N VAL A 79 -0.86 1.75 -4.59
CA VAL A 79 -1.92 1.74 -3.58
C VAL A 79 -1.80 2.98 -2.72
N ALA A 80 -2.94 3.49 -2.30
CA ALA A 80 -2.96 4.64 -1.38
C ALA A 80 -2.73 4.15 0.04
N ALA A 81 -1.89 4.85 0.77
CA ALA A 81 -1.48 4.42 2.10
C ALA A 81 -1.02 5.62 2.92
N ASN A 82 -0.79 5.37 4.19
CA ASN A 82 -0.15 6.35 5.06
C ASN A 82 1.26 5.89 5.37
N ILE A 83 2.19 6.85 5.43
CA ILE A 83 3.56 6.56 5.81
C ILE A 83 3.73 6.94 7.27
N VAL A 84 4.18 5.99 8.06
CA VAL A 84 4.29 6.16 9.51
C VAL A 84 5.70 5.81 9.94
N ASP A 85 5.96 6.00 11.23
CA ASP A 85 7.24 5.67 11.86
C ASP A 85 8.39 6.54 11.35
N CYS A 86 8.07 7.71 10.82
CA CYS A 86 9.10 8.66 10.42
C CYS A 86 8.49 10.04 10.45
N GLU A 87 9.35 11.03 10.43
CA GLU A 87 8.88 12.40 10.34
C GLU A 87 8.27 12.65 8.97
N PRO A 88 7.15 13.34 8.90
CA PRO A 88 6.59 13.63 7.58
C PRO A 88 7.55 14.34 6.64
N ASP A 89 8.43 15.18 7.18
CA ASP A 89 9.39 15.88 6.33
C ASP A 89 10.46 14.97 5.75
N SER A 90 10.60 13.76 6.27
CA SER A 90 11.63 12.85 5.79
C SER A 90 11.16 11.98 4.62
N VAL A 91 9.90 12.03 4.27
CA VAL A 91 9.37 11.21 3.18
C VAL A 91 9.82 11.81 1.86
N THR A 92 10.32 10.95 0.98
CA THR A 92 10.75 11.39 -0.36
C THR A 92 10.21 10.41 -1.39
N CYS A 93 10.05 10.90 -2.61
CA CYS A 93 9.68 10.03 -3.72
C CYS A 93 10.81 9.04 -3.99
N GLY A 94 10.44 7.79 -4.19
CA GLY A 94 11.42 6.74 -4.39
C GLY A 94 11.90 6.07 -3.12
N MET A 95 11.47 6.57 -1.96
CA MET A 95 11.91 5.99 -0.70
C MET A 95 11.36 4.58 -0.55
N PRO A 96 12.20 3.60 -0.18
CA PRO A 96 11.68 2.25 0.03
C PRO A 96 10.85 2.16 1.31
N VAL A 97 9.76 1.44 1.21
CA VAL A 97 8.83 1.26 2.32
C VAL A 97 8.38 -0.19 2.39
N ALA A 98 7.87 -0.57 3.54
CA ALA A 98 7.32 -1.90 3.75
C ALA A 98 6.07 -1.78 4.61
N ILE A 99 5.12 -2.67 4.37
CA ILE A 99 3.85 -2.60 5.05
C ILE A 99 4.01 -3.02 6.51
N ARG A 100 3.24 -2.38 7.37
CA ARG A 100 3.13 -2.79 8.76
C ARG A 100 1.98 -3.76 8.92
N PRO A 101 2.04 -4.63 9.95
CA PRO A 101 0.92 -5.57 10.14
C PRO A 101 -0.36 -4.91 10.62
N GLU A 102 -0.29 -3.73 11.23
CA GLU A 102 -1.49 -3.05 11.70
C GLU A 102 -2.11 -2.23 10.59
N ARG A 103 -3.41 -2.04 10.70
CA ARG A 103 -4.10 -1.13 9.83
C ARG A 103 -4.27 0.20 10.49
N GLY A 104 -4.30 1.25 9.69
CA GLY A 104 -4.58 2.57 10.16
C GLY A 104 -6.06 2.81 10.35
N THR A 105 -6.37 4.04 10.74
CA THR A 105 -7.76 4.46 10.91
C THR A 105 -8.48 4.30 9.57
N GLY A 106 -9.64 3.68 9.63
CA GLY A 106 -10.40 3.42 8.41
C GLY A 106 -9.89 2.26 7.59
N GLY A 107 -8.96 1.48 8.13
CA GLY A 107 -8.45 0.32 7.44
C GLY A 107 -7.36 0.60 6.41
N ALA A 108 -6.84 1.81 6.37
CA ALA A 108 -5.81 2.15 5.39
C ALA A 108 -4.52 1.39 5.68
N PRO A 109 -3.79 0.95 4.66
CA PRO A 109 -2.49 0.34 4.91
C PRO A 109 -1.50 1.35 5.46
N LEU A 110 -0.62 0.88 6.34
CA LEU A 110 0.45 1.69 6.90
C LEU A 110 1.78 1.13 6.42
N PHE A 111 2.68 2.01 6.00
CA PHE A 111 4.01 1.61 5.55
C PHE A 111 5.06 2.34 6.35
N UNK A 112 6.14 1.71 6.60
CA UNK A 112 6.98 2.24 7.17
C UNK A 112 8.00 2.33 6.35
N PRO A 113 9.00 3.14 6.67
CA PRO A 113 10.23 3.13 5.88
C PRO A 113 10.97 1.81 6.01
N ALA A 114 11.45 1.32 4.87
CA ALA A 114 12.02 -0.03 4.87
C ALA A 114 13.49 -0.03 5.26
N GLY A 115 14.10 0.96 5.34
CA GLY A 115 15.48 1.05 5.74
C GLY A 115 16.35 0.53 4.66
N ARG A 116 16.98 0.45 4.12
CA ARG A 116 17.81 0.02 3.11
C ARG A 116 17.82 -1.38 2.85
#